data_4af15705fc9e11da467f10dcb507df9f
#
_entry.id   4af15705fc9e11da467f10dcb507df9f
#
_cell.length_a   1.000
_cell.length_b   1.000
_cell.length_c   1.000
_cell.angle_alpha   90.00
_cell.angle_beta   90.00
_cell.angle_gamma   90.00
#
_symmetry.space_group_name_H-M   'P 1'
#
loop_
_entity.id
_entity.type
_entity.pdbx_description
1 polymer ?
#
loop_
_entity_poly.entity_id
_entity_poly.type
_entity_poly.pdbx_seq_one_letter_code
_entity_poly.pdbx_strand_id
1 'polypeptide(L)'
;MDFNVSADPPHVVEFRKEVAAWMAEQFEGHEHLRWSASWSTREDADEYKFRRGLAEKLGGKGWLFPLYPKKYGGADLTVDHQVVLDTELFKYGLNLSHVFYTLARIVAPVLIRWGTDEQRAEFLPPITRAEICVWQVLTEPHGGSDIANCQTKAIRDGDHYVVNGQKVMVGHHLPPDYLWTLVCTNPQGKRHENLGWLHIPANLPGVTIQHMNLMMGIKNAVFFDNVRVPAKYLIGGENNGWKVASTHMELEHGGDGRIAVDPLIERVVEYCRSTHIDGKPIIEDPHVRDLIAEMTIELNTLRRFNQLIYWRRFAKKPHPYGGPQQRYYQRMLRLRNGERLQAIMGADALEQNLSVHEVIDFEYAVRTGPGQLHGGGTLDTDRLIFARRLGLGRPTTEKAPETD
;
A
#
# COMPACT_ATOMS: atom_id res chain seq x y z
N MET A 1 6.39 -27.74 7.11
CA MET A 1 5.28 -26.86 6.70
C MET A 1 4.22 -27.80 6.16
N ASP A 2 3.08 -27.84 6.79
CA ASP A 2 1.95 -28.62 6.28
C ASP A 2 1.23 -27.80 5.21
N PHE A 3 1.17 -28.30 4.00
CA PHE A 3 0.47 -27.68 2.88
C PHE A 3 -0.97 -28.18 2.72
N ASN A 4 -1.42 -29.07 3.60
CA ASN A 4 -2.82 -29.46 3.64
C ASN A 4 -3.66 -28.25 4.07
N VAL A 5 -4.65 -27.92 3.27
CA VAL A 5 -5.61 -26.86 3.62
C VAL A 5 -6.53 -27.46 4.67
N SER A 6 -6.27 -27.19 5.95
CA SER A 6 -7.27 -27.47 6.98
C SER A 6 -8.51 -26.63 6.72
N ALA A 7 -9.69 -27.20 6.97
CA ALA A 7 -10.93 -26.44 6.92
C ALA A 7 -10.84 -25.25 7.90
N ASP A 8 -11.40 -24.11 7.51
CA ASP A 8 -11.50 -22.96 8.42
C ASP A 8 -12.21 -23.36 9.72
N PRO A 9 -11.74 -22.93 10.88
CA PRO A 9 -12.45 -23.14 12.14
C PRO A 9 -13.88 -22.59 12.08
N PRO A 10 -14.86 -23.15 12.83
CA PRO A 10 -16.26 -22.71 12.74
C PRO A 10 -16.48 -21.21 12.88
N HIS A 11 -15.77 -20.54 13.80
CA HIS A 11 -15.89 -19.09 13.98
C HIS A 11 -15.36 -18.29 12.77
N VAL A 12 -14.38 -18.81 12.07
CA VAL A 12 -13.85 -18.21 10.83
C VAL A 12 -14.86 -18.39 9.69
N VAL A 13 -15.49 -19.56 9.60
CA VAL A 13 -16.56 -19.84 8.62
C VAL A 13 -17.73 -18.89 8.80
N GLU A 14 -18.19 -18.70 10.04
CA GLU A 14 -19.30 -17.78 10.34
C GLU A 14 -18.93 -16.34 10.01
N PHE A 15 -17.74 -15.89 10.42
CA PHE A 15 -17.28 -14.54 10.09
C PHE A 15 -17.15 -14.32 8.57
N ARG A 16 -16.69 -15.34 7.83
CA ARG A 16 -16.64 -15.28 6.36
C ARG A 16 -18.03 -15.09 5.75
N LYS A 17 -19.05 -15.79 6.25
CA LYS A 17 -20.42 -15.60 5.81
C LYS A 17 -20.92 -14.18 6.11
N GLU A 18 -20.64 -13.67 7.31
CA GLU A 18 -20.97 -12.29 7.69
C GLU A 18 -20.36 -11.28 6.73
N VAL A 19 -19.03 -11.36 6.51
CA VAL A 19 -18.31 -10.43 5.63
C VAL A 19 -18.81 -10.55 4.19
N ALA A 20 -19.01 -11.77 3.67
CA ALA A 20 -19.49 -11.99 2.31
C ALA A 20 -20.89 -11.41 2.10
N ALA A 21 -21.82 -11.64 3.03
CA ALA A 21 -23.17 -11.11 2.97
C ALA A 21 -23.15 -9.56 3.04
N TRP A 22 -22.38 -9.01 3.96
CA TRP A 22 -22.23 -7.57 4.13
C TRP A 22 -21.65 -6.91 2.86
N MET A 23 -20.63 -7.53 2.25
CA MET A 23 -20.04 -7.01 1.01
C MET A 23 -21.03 -7.04 -0.15
N ALA A 24 -21.82 -8.12 -0.27
CA ALA A 24 -22.85 -8.22 -1.29
C ALA A 24 -23.89 -7.09 -1.14
N GLU A 25 -24.35 -6.84 0.09
CA GLU A 25 -25.27 -5.74 0.40
C GLU A 25 -24.65 -4.36 0.03
N GLN A 26 -23.37 -4.12 0.35
CA GLN A 26 -22.75 -2.83 0.03
C GLN A 26 -22.61 -2.58 -1.48
N PHE A 27 -22.50 -3.63 -2.28
CA PHE A 27 -22.35 -3.53 -3.74
C PHE A 27 -23.66 -3.70 -4.51
N GLU A 28 -24.79 -3.87 -3.85
CA GLU A 28 -26.10 -3.90 -4.50
C GLU A 28 -26.37 -2.58 -5.25
N GLY A 29 -26.56 -2.66 -6.57
CA GLY A 29 -26.67 -1.50 -7.45
C GLY A 29 -25.36 -0.77 -7.78
N HIS A 30 -24.24 -1.28 -7.29
CA HIS A 30 -22.89 -0.74 -7.52
C HIS A 30 -21.93 -1.79 -8.09
N GLU A 31 -22.44 -2.81 -8.76
CA GLU A 31 -21.66 -3.93 -9.31
C GLU A 31 -20.58 -3.48 -10.29
N HIS A 32 -20.86 -2.40 -11.04
CA HIS A 32 -19.92 -1.78 -11.99
C HIS A 32 -18.68 -1.18 -11.32
N LEU A 33 -18.71 -0.93 -10.00
CA LEU A 33 -17.57 -0.44 -9.23
C LEU A 33 -16.65 -1.56 -8.70
N ARG A 34 -17.03 -2.81 -8.92
CA ARG A 34 -16.14 -3.94 -8.63
C ARG A 34 -14.91 -3.84 -9.51
N TRP A 35 -13.74 -4.04 -8.90
CA TRP A 35 -12.46 -4.06 -9.60
C TRP A 35 -12.10 -2.77 -10.35
N SER A 36 -12.82 -1.69 -10.14
CA SER A 36 -12.46 -0.44 -10.77
C SER A 36 -10.99 -0.09 -10.45
N ALA A 37 -10.17 -0.02 -11.50
CA ALA A 37 -8.76 0.38 -11.40
C ALA A 37 -8.62 1.91 -11.24
N SER A 38 -9.73 2.62 -11.35
CA SER A 38 -9.76 4.06 -11.61
C SER A 38 -9.37 4.92 -10.41
N TRP A 39 -9.44 4.40 -9.21
CA TRP A 39 -9.23 5.20 -8.01
C TRP A 39 -7.85 5.87 -7.92
N SER A 40 -6.89 5.45 -8.73
CA SER A 40 -5.58 6.10 -8.84
C SER A 40 -5.43 6.97 -10.09
N THR A 41 -6.37 6.93 -11.04
CA THR A 41 -6.22 7.52 -12.37
C THR A 41 -7.39 8.35 -12.86
N ARG A 42 -8.57 8.24 -12.27
CA ARG A 42 -9.80 8.93 -12.70
C ARG A 42 -10.45 9.66 -11.53
N GLU A 43 -10.92 10.86 -11.79
CA GLU A 43 -11.79 11.63 -10.91
C GLU A 43 -13.25 11.21 -11.18
N ASP A 44 -13.64 10.02 -10.75
CA ASP A 44 -15.05 9.64 -10.73
C ASP A 44 -15.62 10.01 -9.36
N ALA A 45 -16.49 11.03 -9.34
CA ALA A 45 -17.07 11.54 -8.12
C ALA A 45 -17.99 10.50 -7.43
N ASP A 46 -18.63 9.63 -8.19
CA ASP A 46 -19.54 8.62 -7.65
C ASP A 46 -18.74 7.43 -7.08
N GLU A 47 -17.69 7.00 -7.76
CA GLU A 47 -16.75 6.02 -7.22
C GLU A 47 -16.09 6.55 -5.93
N TYR A 48 -15.66 7.80 -5.91
CA TYR A 48 -15.09 8.42 -4.71
C TYR A 48 -16.05 8.37 -3.53
N LYS A 49 -17.29 8.81 -3.71
CA LYS A 49 -18.32 8.82 -2.66
C LYS A 49 -18.60 7.39 -2.17
N PHE A 50 -18.72 6.44 -3.11
CA PHE A 50 -18.94 5.05 -2.77
C PHE A 50 -17.80 4.49 -1.93
N ARG A 51 -16.54 4.63 -2.38
CA ARG A 51 -15.36 4.11 -1.67
C ARG A 51 -15.17 4.75 -0.31
N ARG A 52 -15.41 6.06 -0.20
CA ARG A 52 -15.36 6.76 1.08
C ARG A 52 -16.43 6.22 2.03
N GLY A 53 -17.67 6.17 1.60
CA GLY A 53 -18.77 5.63 2.42
C GLY A 53 -18.55 4.18 2.83
N LEU A 54 -18.02 3.34 1.94
CA LEU A 54 -17.64 1.97 2.24
C LEU A 54 -16.54 1.90 3.30
N ALA A 55 -15.50 2.73 3.18
CA ALA A 55 -14.40 2.77 4.14
C ALA A 55 -14.87 3.27 5.52
N GLU A 56 -15.75 4.27 5.58
CA GLU A 56 -16.36 4.76 6.82
C GLU A 56 -17.20 3.66 7.51
N LYS A 57 -17.97 2.89 6.74
CA LYS A 57 -18.74 1.74 7.26
C LYS A 57 -17.80 0.63 7.78
N LEU A 58 -16.73 0.31 7.05
CA LEU A 58 -15.69 -0.63 7.50
C LEU A 58 -15.01 -0.14 8.78
N GLY A 59 -14.69 1.16 8.83
CA GLY A 59 -14.12 1.81 10.01
C GLY A 59 -15.04 1.77 11.21
N GLY A 60 -16.35 2.00 11.00
CA GLY A 60 -17.38 1.89 12.04
C GLY A 60 -17.50 0.49 12.65
N LYS A 61 -17.21 -0.56 11.86
CA LYS A 61 -17.11 -1.94 12.35
C LYS A 61 -15.72 -2.28 12.96
N GLY A 62 -14.75 -1.36 12.90
CA GLY A 62 -13.36 -1.63 13.27
C GLY A 62 -12.61 -2.53 12.28
N TRP A 63 -13.18 -2.83 11.13
CA TRP A 63 -12.63 -3.77 10.14
C TRP A 63 -11.48 -3.20 9.33
N LEU A 64 -11.33 -1.88 9.27
CA LEU A 64 -10.13 -1.26 8.69
C LEU A 64 -8.87 -1.49 9.53
N PHE A 65 -9.06 -1.72 10.84
CA PHE A 65 -7.98 -1.89 11.80
C PHE A 65 -8.23 -3.12 12.71
N PRO A 66 -8.52 -4.30 12.12
CA PRO A 66 -9.20 -5.41 12.80
C PRO A 66 -8.42 -5.98 13.99
N LEU A 67 -7.09 -6.02 13.93
CA LEU A 67 -6.24 -6.67 14.96
C LEU A 67 -5.99 -5.80 16.20
N TYR A 68 -6.41 -4.53 16.17
CA TYR A 68 -6.10 -3.60 17.24
C TYR A 68 -7.28 -3.39 18.19
N PRO A 69 -7.01 -2.93 19.41
CA PRO A 69 -8.04 -2.72 20.42
C PRO A 69 -9.13 -1.73 19.99
N LYS A 70 -10.36 -1.99 20.42
CA LYS A 70 -11.52 -1.11 20.15
C LYS A 70 -11.28 0.33 20.61
N LYS A 71 -10.53 0.55 21.69
CA LYS A 71 -10.15 1.89 22.16
C LYS A 71 -9.35 2.70 21.13
N TYR A 72 -8.75 2.05 20.13
CA TYR A 72 -8.02 2.68 19.03
C TYR A 72 -8.76 2.59 17.70
N GLY A 73 -10.06 2.25 17.74
CA GLY A 73 -10.87 2.10 16.53
C GLY A 73 -10.72 0.77 15.81
N GLY A 74 -10.08 -0.21 16.45
CA GLY A 74 -10.01 -1.58 15.96
C GLY A 74 -11.20 -2.43 16.40
N ALA A 75 -11.12 -3.74 16.18
CA ALA A 75 -12.19 -4.69 16.49
C ALA A 75 -11.80 -5.80 17.46
N ASP A 76 -10.56 -5.81 17.97
CA ASP A 76 -9.97 -6.90 18.79
C ASP A 76 -10.07 -8.28 18.11
N LEU A 77 -10.03 -8.31 16.79
CA LEU A 77 -10.12 -9.55 16.01
C LEU A 77 -8.76 -10.24 15.91
N THR A 78 -8.80 -11.51 15.54
CA THR A 78 -7.60 -12.31 15.29
C THR A 78 -7.17 -12.18 13.81
N VAL A 79 -6.02 -12.74 13.52
CA VAL A 79 -5.45 -12.81 12.17
C VAL A 79 -6.32 -13.55 11.19
N ASP A 80 -6.94 -14.65 11.63
CA ASP A 80 -7.84 -15.42 10.76
C ASP A 80 -8.99 -14.54 10.27
N HIS A 81 -9.52 -13.68 11.14
CA HIS A 81 -10.52 -12.68 10.75
C HIS A 81 -9.95 -11.65 9.75
N GLN A 82 -8.70 -11.18 9.95
CA GLN A 82 -8.07 -10.29 8.97
C GLN A 82 -7.91 -10.98 7.61
N VAL A 83 -7.49 -12.24 7.59
CA VAL A 83 -7.39 -13.02 6.35
C VAL A 83 -8.74 -13.14 5.65
N VAL A 84 -9.81 -13.34 6.41
CA VAL A 84 -11.18 -13.34 5.86
C VAL A 84 -11.49 -12.00 5.23
N LEU A 85 -11.29 -10.89 5.95
CA LEU A 85 -11.53 -9.55 5.43
C LEU A 85 -10.73 -9.30 4.14
N ASP A 86 -9.42 -9.56 4.17
CA ASP A 86 -8.55 -9.35 3.02
C ASP A 86 -8.99 -10.20 1.80
N THR A 87 -9.46 -11.44 2.03
CA THR A 87 -9.90 -12.32 0.92
C THR A 87 -11.29 -11.98 0.41
N GLU A 88 -12.24 -11.64 1.27
CA GLU A 88 -13.59 -11.29 0.85
C GLU A 88 -13.65 -9.92 0.16
N LEU A 89 -12.94 -8.91 0.68
CA LEU A 89 -12.84 -7.62 0.02
C LEU A 89 -12.17 -7.73 -1.36
N PHE A 90 -11.17 -8.61 -1.49
CA PHE A 90 -10.47 -8.80 -2.75
C PHE A 90 -11.38 -9.36 -3.87
N LYS A 91 -12.45 -10.08 -3.57
CA LYS A 91 -13.45 -10.50 -4.56
C LYS A 91 -14.16 -9.33 -5.24
N TYR A 92 -14.07 -8.15 -4.62
CA TYR A 92 -14.62 -6.88 -5.13
C TYR A 92 -13.52 -5.92 -5.64
N GLY A 93 -12.29 -6.40 -5.79
CA GLY A 93 -11.15 -5.58 -6.21
C GLY A 93 -10.62 -4.65 -5.11
N LEU A 94 -11.04 -4.84 -3.88
CA LEU A 94 -10.68 -3.98 -2.76
C LEU A 94 -9.54 -4.55 -1.93
N ASN A 95 -8.83 -3.66 -1.27
CA ASN A 95 -7.78 -3.98 -0.30
C ASN A 95 -8.02 -3.11 0.93
N LEU A 96 -7.99 -3.69 2.13
CA LEU A 96 -8.19 -2.97 3.39
C LEU A 96 -7.28 -1.73 3.54
N SER A 97 -6.06 -1.81 3.03
CA SER A 97 -5.11 -0.69 3.08
C SER A 97 -5.44 0.45 2.13
N HIS A 98 -6.29 0.23 1.12
CA HIS A 98 -6.53 1.13 0.01
C HIS A 98 -8.01 1.34 -0.33
N VAL A 99 -8.94 0.89 0.53
CA VAL A 99 -10.38 1.15 0.32
C VAL A 99 -10.63 2.66 0.24
N PHE A 100 -10.03 3.38 1.18
CA PHE A 100 -9.91 4.82 1.18
C PHE A 100 -8.54 5.19 1.76
N TYR A 101 -7.89 6.23 1.25
CA TYR A 101 -6.47 6.50 1.55
C TYR A 101 -6.26 7.12 2.93
N THR A 102 -6.57 6.36 3.97
CA THR A 102 -6.37 6.78 5.36
C THR A 102 -4.99 6.45 5.90
N LEU A 103 -4.29 5.52 5.24
CA LEU A 103 -3.06 4.90 5.74
C LEU A 103 -3.20 4.29 7.15
N ALA A 104 -4.41 3.92 7.56
CA ALA A 104 -4.69 3.45 8.92
C ALA A 104 -3.73 2.33 9.38
N ARG A 105 -3.43 1.38 8.50
CA ARG A 105 -2.54 0.23 8.80
C ARG A 105 -1.05 0.58 8.95
N ILE A 106 -0.65 1.79 8.58
CA ILE A 106 0.72 2.30 8.73
C ILE A 106 0.76 3.38 9.80
N VAL A 107 -0.07 4.42 9.66
CA VAL A 107 -0.04 5.61 10.53
C VAL A 107 -0.52 5.28 11.94
N ALA A 108 -1.62 4.50 12.08
CA ALA A 108 -2.16 4.20 13.39
C ALA A 108 -1.19 3.39 14.29
N PRO A 109 -0.51 2.32 13.83
CA PRO A 109 0.50 1.65 14.64
C PRO A 109 1.68 2.54 15.02
N VAL A 110 2.09 3.45 14.13
CA VAL A 110 3.16 4.43 14.43
C VAL A 110 2.70 5.40 15.53
N LEU A 111 1.47 5.92 15.44
CA LEU A 111 0.88 6.76 16.49
C LEU A 111 0.74 6.03 17.82
N ILE A 112 0.33 4.76 17.82
CA ILE A 112 0.24 3.93 19.03
C ILE A 112 1.61 3.81 19.69
N ARG A 113 2.67 3.63 18.92
CA ARG A 113 4.04 3.45 19.44
C ARG A 113 4.72 4.76 19.85
N TRP A 114 4.55 5.82 19.07
CA TRP A 114 5.34 7.05 19.17
C TRP A 114 4.56 8.29 19.56
N GLY A 115 3.24 8.26 19.45
CA GLY A 115 2.37 9.39 19.81
C GLY A 115 2.23 9.54 21.32
N THR A 116 1.94 10.77 21.77
CA THR A 116 1.47 11.02 23.14
C THR A 116 0.04 10.53 23.32
N ASP A 117 -0.48 10.53 24.55
CA ASP A 117 -1.87 10.15 24.82
C ASP A 117 -2.85 11.10 24.12
N GLU A 118 -2.53 12.41 24.14
CA GLU A 118 -3.31 13.44 23.45
C GLU A 118 -3.31 13.23 21.93
N GLN A 119 -2.14 12.95 21.33
CA GLN A 119 -2.02 12.67 19.90
C GLN A 119 -2.78 11.40 19.50
N ARG A 120 -2.72 10.36 20.32
CA ARG A 120 -3.51 9.13 20.10
C ARG A 120 -4.99 9.40 20.17
N ALA A 121 -5.45 10.19 21.15
CA ALA A 121 -6.85 10.53 21.31
C ALA A 121 -7.39 11.41 20.16
N GLU A 122 -6.56 12.35 19.68
CA GLU A 122 -6.93 13.28 18.61
C GLU A 122 -6.92 12.60 17.22
N PHE A 123 -5.88 11.81 16.90
CA PHE A 123 -5.64 11.37 15.52
C PHE A 123 -6.10 9.94 15.20
N LEU A 124 -6.08 9.02 16.18
CA LEU A 124 -6.44 7.63 15.87
C LEU A 124 -7.90 7.46 15.43
N PRO A 125 -8.91 8.02 16.12
CA PRO A 125 -10.30 7.80 15.73
C PRO A 125 -10.61 8.20 14.29
N PRO A 126 -10.26 9.41 13.81
CA PRO A 126 -10.58 9.81 12.45
C PRO A 126 -9.81 8.99 11.39
N ILE A 127 -8.57 8.54 11.69
CA ILE A 127 -7.79 7.68 10.79
C ILE A 127 -8.41 6.30 10.68
N THR A 128 -8.72 5.66 11.81
CA THR A 128 -9.21 4.28 11.83
C THR A 128 -10.65 4.15 11.39
N ARG A 129 -11.42 5.24 11.42
CA ARG A 129 -12.80 5.32 10.91
C ARG A 129 -12.89 5.81 9.47
N ALA A 130 -11.77 6.05 8.80
CA ALA A 130 -11.72 6.62 7.43
C ALA A 130 -12.37 8.00 7.28
N GLU A 131 -12.44 8.78 8.34
CA GLU A 131 -13.01 10.13 8.33
C GLU A 131 -12.07 11.15 7.66
N ILE A 132 -10.76 10.86 7.62
CA ILE A 132 -9.73 11.72 7.04
C ILE A 132 -8.85 10.96 6.04
N CYS A 133 -8.35 11.71 5.06
CA CYS A 133 -7.34 11.27 4.10
C CYS A 133 -5.94 11.73 4.57
N VAL A 134 -4.99 10.80 4.65
CA VAL A 134 -3.61 11.09 5.06
C VAL A 134 -2.65 10.73 3.94
N TRP A 135 -1.82 11.69 3.52
CA TRP A 135 -0.77 11.42 2.55
C TRP A 135 0.58 11.18 3.22
N GLN A 136 1.27 10.14 2.81
CA GLN A 136 2.68 9.91 3.13
C GLN A 136 3.54 10.85 2.30
N VAL A 137 4.38 11.66 2.97
CA VAL A 137 5.10 12.79 2.37
C VAL A 137 6.60 12.70 2.71
N LEU A 138 7.33 11.84 1.97
CA LEU A 138 8.73 11.50 2.28
C LEU A 138 9.72 11.98 1.22
N THR A 139 9.47 11.65 -0.05
CA THR A 139 10.39 11.85 -1.17
C THR A 139 10.59 13.31 -1.50
N GLU A 140 11.81 13.71 -1.77
CA GLU A 140 12.19 15.05 -2.20
C GLU A 140 12.77 15.05 -3.63
N PRO A 141 12.86 16.21 -4.33
CA PRO A 141 13.34 16.26 -5.71
C PRO A 141 14.74 15.68 -5.92
N HIS A 142 15.61 15.75 -4.92
CA HIS A 142 16.99 15.23 -5.00
C HIS A 142 17.11 13.74 -4.71
N GLY A 143 16.05 13.07 -4.21
CA GLY A 143 16.05 11.63 -3.99
C GLY A 143 15.00 11.09 -3.03
N GLY A 144 14.65 9.84 -3.22
CA GLY A 144 13.71 9.08 -2.38
C GLY A 144 14.34 7.87 -1.70
N SER A 145 15.39 7.27 -2.29
CA SER A 145 16.07 6.09 -1.71
C SER A 145 16.84 6.44 -0.44
N ASP A 146 17.35 7.66 -0.33
CA ASP A 146 18.05 8.18 0.83
C ASP A 146 17.21 9.24 1.57
N ILE A 147 16.05 8.83 2.10
CA ILE A 147 15.15 9.72 2.84
C ILE A 147 15.79 10.34 4.10
N ALA A 148 16.87 9.75 4.61
CA ALA A 148 17.62 10.30 5.74
C ALA A 148 18.36 11.60 5.39
N ASN A 149 18.58 11.89 4.09
CA ASN A 149 19.10 13.16 3.59
C ASN A 149 18.00 14.19 3.35
N CYS A 150 17.01 14.27 4.24
CA CYS A 150 15.87 15.18 4.14
C CYS A 150 16.32 16.64 4.21
N GLN A 151 15.91 17.44 3.23
CA GLN A 151 16.21 18.86 3.12
C GLN A 151 15.05 19.78 3.50
N THR A 152 13.81 19.26 3.56
CA THR A 152 12.65 20.00 4.06
C THR A 152 12.87 20.32 5.54
N LYS A 153 13.08 21.59 5.87
CA LYS A 153 13.41 22.06 7.22
C LYS A 153 12.12 22.33 8.00
N ALA A 154 12.15 22.02 9.28
CA ALA A 154 11.13 22.38 10.25
C ALA A 154 11.81 22.95 11.50
N ILE A 155 11.99 24.26 11.52
CA ILE A 155 12.74 24.94 12.59
C ILE A 155 11.77 25.38 13.67
N ARG A 156 12.10 25.07 14.93
CA ARG A 156 11.26 25.44 16.06
C ARG A 156 11.24 26.94 16.28
N ASP A 157 10.03 27.49 16.44
CA ASP A 157 9.75 28.89 16.77
C ASP A 157 8.65 28.93 17.83
N GLY A 158 9.05 28.98 19.09
CA GLY A 158 8.15 28.92 20.24
C GLY A 158 7.37 27.60 20.31
N ASP A 159 6.06 27.69 20.22
CA ASP A 159 5.12 26.57 20.24
C ASP A 159 4.78 26.01 18.84
N HIS A 160 5.52 26.46 17.79
CA HIS A 160 5.35 26.02 16.40
C HIS A 160 6.67 25.54 15.81
N TYR A 161 6.57 24.83 14.68
CA TYR A 161 7.64 24.60 13.72
C TYR A 161 7.33 25.38 12.45
N VAL A 162 8.32 26.15 11.96
CA VAL A 162 8.24 26.80 10.65
C VAL A 162 8.81 25.85 9.60
N VAL A 163 7.94 25.37 8.71
CA VAL A 163 8.31 24.36 7.71
C VAL A 163 8.55 25.02 6.37
N ASN A 164 9.71 24.72 5.77
CA ASN A 164 10.14 25.19 4.44
C ASN A 164 10.74 24.04 3.67
N GLY A 165 10.32 23.85 2.42
CA GLY A 165 10.84 22.81 1.55
C GLY A 165 9.85 22.30 0.52
N GLN A 166 10.19 21.17 -0.08
CA GLN A 166 9.42 20.57 -1.17
C GLN A 166 9.45 19.06 -1.09
N LYS A 167 8.32 18.44 -1.34
CA LYS A 167 8.17 16.98 -1.49
C LYS A 167 7.55 16.65 -2.83
N VAL A 168 7.89 15.48 -3.39
CA VAL A 168 7.41 15.05 -4.72
C VAL A 168 6.96 13.59 -4.68
N MET A 169 6.28 13.14 -5.72
CA MET A 169 5.74 11.78 -5.84
C MET A 169 4.77 11.40 -4.73
N VAL A 170 4.04 12.38 -4.20
CA VAL A 170 3.19 12.25 -3.01
C VAL A 170 1.75 11.92 -3.42
N GLY A 171 1.09 11.13 -2.59
CA GLY A 171 -0.35 10.94 -2.61
C GLY A 171 -0.94 10.46 -3.93
N HIS A 172 -2.15 10.89 -4.20
CA HIS A 172 -2.94 10.60 -5.40
C HIS A 172 -3.93 11.77 -5.68
N HIS A 173 -4.99 11.57 -6.48
CA HIS A 173 -5.94 12.62 -6.85
C HIS A 173 -6.86 13.10 -5.71
N LEU A 174 -7.08 12.27 -4.67
CA LEU A 174 -7.92 12.68 -3.54
C LEU A 174 -7.18 13.68 -2.65
N PRO A 175 -7.81 14.82 -2.29
CA PRO A 175 -7.16 15.82 -1.44
C PRO A 175 -6.88 15.26 -0.04
N PRO A 176 -5.73 15.58 0.56
CA PRO A 176 -5.42 15.14 1.92
C PRO A 176 -6.02 16.09 2.97
N ASP A 177 -6.40 15.54 4.11
CA ASP A 177 -6.63 16.33 5.33
C ASP A 177 -5.31 16.56 6.07
N TYR A 178 -4.41 15.57 6.04
CA TYR A 178 -3.11 15.64 6.69
C TYR A 178 -1.98 15.09 5.83
N LEU A 179 -0.80 15.66 6.05
CA LEU A 179 0.47 15.31 5.44
C LEU A 179 1.37 14.64 6.49
N TRP A 180 1.60 13.35 6.37
CA TRP A 180 2.44 12.53 7.25
C TRP A 180 3.88 12.63 6.79
N THR A 181 4.65 13.59 7.37
CA THR A 181 5.83 14.18 6.74
C THR A 181 7.10 13.96 7.54
N LEU A 182 8.15 13.43 6.89
CA LEU A 182 9.52 13.44 7.40
C LEU A 182 10.16 14.81 7.12
N VAL A 183 10.76 15.42 8.13
CA VAL A 183 11.39 16.76 8.07
C VAL A 183 12.75 16.78 8.78
N CYS A 184 13.59 17.75 8.45
CA CYS A 184 14.83 18.05 9.18
C CYS A 184 14.55 19.11 10.26
N THR A 185 14.58 18.70 11.53
CA THR A 185 14.33 19.61 12.67
C THR A 185 15.60 20.21 13.22
N ASN A 186 16.77 19.61 12.95
CA ASN A 186 18.08 20.10 13.41
C ASN A 186 19.11 20.01 12.28
N PRO A 187 19.23 21.03 11.40
CA PRO A 187 20.16 21.01 10.26
C PRO A 187 21.65 20.84 10.64
N GLN A 188 22.03 21.16 11.88
CA GLN A 188 23.38 20.99 12.39
C GLN A 188 23.60 19.65 13.12
N GLY A 189 22.55 18.87 13.30
CA GLY A 189 22.58 17.58 13.97
C GLY A 189 23.27 16.51 13.14
N LYS A 190 23.69 15.43 13.81
CA LYS A 190 24.20 14.25 13.13
C LYS A 190 23.09 13.60 12.30
N ARG A 191 23.48 12.99 11.18
CA ARG A 191 22.57 12.18 10.35
C ARG A 191 21.79 11.20 11.21
N HIS A 192 20.48 11.06 10.93
CA HIS A 192 19.50 10.29 11.67
C HIS A 192 19.06 10.89 13.01
N GLU A 193 19.85 11.74 13.64
CA GLU A 193 19.51 12.45 14.88
C GLU A 193 18.97 13.85 14.62
N ASN A 194 18.96 14.27 13.36
CA ASN A 194 18.54 15.60 12.88
C ASN A 194 17.11 15.64 12.34
N LEU A 195 16.37 14.55 12.43
CA LEU A 195 15.07 14.37 11.80
C LEU A 195 13.92 14.43 12.80
N GLY A 196 12.81 14.97 12.36
CA GLY A 196 11.51 14.97 13.01
C GLY A 196 10.43 14.34 12.12
N TRP A 197 9.30 14.01 12.71
CA TRP A 197 8.13 13.51 11.98
C TRP A 197 6.91 14.34 12.34
N LEU A 198 6.38 15.06 11.35
CA LEU A 198 5.23 15.95 11.54
C LEU A 198 3.96 15.38 10.89
N HIS A 199 2.85 15.49 11.60
CA HIS A 199 1.49 15.25 11.09
C HIS A 199 0.86 16.60 10.75
N ILE A 200 1.13 17.12 9.53
CA ILE A 200 0.82 18.50 9.14
C ILE A 200 -0.59 18.60 8.58
N PRO A 201 -1.50 19.44 9.13
CA PRO A 201 -2.77 19.77 8.46
C PRO A 201 -2.51 20.33 7.05
N ALA A 202 -3.17 19.77 6.05
CA ALA A 202 -2.89 20.12 4.65
C ALA A 202 -3.45 21.49 4.25
N ASN A 203 -4.38 22.05 5.04
CA ASN A 203 -5.01 23.34 4.81
C ASN A 203 -4.30 24.54 5.46
N LEU A 204 -3.12 24.32 6.06
CA LEU A 204 -2.37 25.44 6.66
C LEU A 204 -1.88 26.42 5.59
N PRO A 205 -1.87 27.74 5.90
CA PRO A 205 -1.28 28.74 5.02
C PRO A 205 0.17 28.40 4.67
N GLY A 206 0.52 28.54 3.38
CA GLY A 206 1.85 28.21 2.87
C GLY A 206 2.00 26.78 2.36
N VAL A 207 1.00 25.91 2.54
CA VAL A 207 0.97 24.59 1.89
C VAL A 207 0.38 24.75 0.49
N THR A 208 1.14 24.32 -0.52
CA THR A 208 0.67 24.27 -1.92
C THR A 208 0.84 22.88 -2.47
N ILE A 209 -0.21 22.34 -3.09
CA ILE A 209 -0.22 21.02 -3.72
C ILE A 209 -0.38 21.21 -5.23
N GLN A 210 0.55 20.66 -6.00
CA GLN A 210 0.55 20.71 -7.46
C GLN A 210 0.44 19.30 -8.02
N HIS A 211 -0.58 19.04 -8.84
CA HIS A 211 -0.77 17.77 -9.51
C HIS A 211 0.27 17.53 -10.61
N MET A 212 0.73 16.30 -10.73
CA MET A 212 1.62 15.80 -11.76
C MET A 212 0.96 14.58 -12.42
N ASN A 213 0.70 14.67 -13.71
CA ASN A 213 0.19 13.55 -14.50
C ASN A 213 1.36 12.68 -14.94
N LEU A 214 1.48 11.53 -14.31
CA LEU A 214 2.50 10.54 -14.62
C LEU A 214 1.89 9.35 -15.36
N MET A 215 2.72 8.56 -16.01
CA MET A 215 2.30 7.32 -16.68
C MET A 215 1.58 6.35 -15.70
N MET A 216 1.92 6.39 -14.41
CA MET A 216 1.32 5.56 -13.37
C MET A 216 0.06 6.17 -12.73
N GLY A 217 -0.43 7.30 -13.19
CA GLY A 217 -1.52 8.07 -12.60
C GLY A 217 -1.04 9.36 -11.93
N ILE A 218 -1.96 10.03 -11.24
CA ILE A 218 -1.69 11.31 -10.60
C ILE A 218 -0.82 11.13 -9.37
N LYS A 219 0.26 11.90 -9.30
CA LYS A 219 1.06 12.16 -8.12
C LYS A 219 1.15 13.66 -7.89
N ASN A 220 1.71 14.07 -6.76
CA ASN A 220 1.76 15.49 -6.43
C ASN A 220 3.15 15.93 -6.00
N ALA A 221 3.45 17.20 -6.25
CA ALA A 221 4.44 17.96 -5.54
C ALA A 221 3.76 18.75 -4.42
N VAL A 222 4.36 18.78 -3.24
CA VAL A 222 3.89 19.55 -2.08
C VAL A 222 4.98 20.54 -1.70
N PHE A 223 4.60 21.81 -1.67
CA PHE A 223 5.50 22.91 -1.30
C PHE A 223 5.11 23.45 0.07
N PHE A 224 6.10 23.71 0.88
CA PHE A 224 5.96 24.34 2.18
C PHE A 224 6.71 25.68 2.14
N ASP A 225 5.98 26.77 2.30
CA ASP A 225 6.53 28.14 2.35
C ASP A 225 6.12 28.78 3.68
N ASN A 226 7.07 28.82 4.63
CA ASN A 226 6.88 29.36 5.97
C ASN A 226 5.62 28.80 6.69
N VAL A 227 5.33 27.52 6.52
CA VAL A 227 4.16 26.86 7.12
C VAL A 227 4.34 26.74 8.62
N ARG A 228 3.48 27.40 9.40
CA ARG A 228 3.51 27.36 10.88
C ARG A 228 2.70 26.16 11.38
N VAL A 229 3.40 25.12 11.79
CA VAL A 229 2.81 23.86 12.30
C VAL A 229 2.91 23.84 13.83
N PRO A 230 1.81 23.74 14.58
CA PRO A 230 1.88 23.61 16.04
C PRO A 230 2.74 22.45 16.50
N ALA A 231 3.55 22.67 17.52
CA ALA A 231 4.52 21.68 18.01
C ALA A 231 3.87 20.38 18.51
N LYS A 232 2.60 20.44 18.88
CA LYS A 232 1.80 19.25 19.24
C LYS A 232 1.67 18.22 18.12
N TYR A 233 1.93 18.59 16.86
CA TYR A 233 1.91 17.68 15.71
C TYR A 233 3.24 16.97 15.44
N LEU A 234 4.28 17.21 16.26
CA LEU A 234 5.53 16.45 16.20
C LEU A 234 5.35 15.07 16.84
N ILE A 235 5.47 14.03 16.06
CA ILE A 235 5.30 12.64 16.50
C ILE A 235 6.64 12.06 16.97
N GLY A 236 6.65 11.42 18.13
CA GLY A 236 7.85 10.78 18.70
C GLY A 236 8.82 11.73 19.39
N GLY A 237 8.55 13.04 19.39
CA GLY A 237 9.41 14.04 19.98
C GLY A 237 10.63 14.42 19.14
N GLU A 238 11.42 15.37 19.64
CA GLU A 238 12.60 15.88 18.93
C GLU A 238 13.68 14.80 18.76
N ASN A 239 14.38 14.84 17.62
CA ASN A 239 15.51 13.95 17.28
C ASN A 239 15.15 12.45 17.15
N ASN A 240 13.87 12.08 17.20
CA ASN A 240 13.40 10.71 17.01
C ASN A 240 12.81 10.43 15.63
N GLY A 241 12.84 11.42 14.72
CA GLY A 241 12.22 11.27 13.39
C GLY A 241 12.69 10.04 12.62
N TRP A 242 13.97 9.65 12.73
CA TRP A 242 14.47 8.43 12.11
C TRP A 242 13.92 7.15 12.73
N LYS A 243 13.71 7.11 14.04
CA LYS A 243 13.10 5.94 14.71
C LYS A 243 11.63 5.79 14.31
N VAL A 244 10.90 6.92 14.20
CA VAL A 244 9.55 6.95 13.68
C VAL A 244 9.52 6.48 12.22
N ALA A 245 10.43 7.02 11.37
CA ALA A 245 10.60 6.61 9.98
C ALA A 245 10.89 5.12 9.84
N SER A 246 11.76 4.56 10.68
CA SER A 246 12.10 3.13 10.66
C SER A 246 10.88 2.27 10.98
N THR A 247 10.08 2.64 11.97
CA THR A 247 8.82 1.95 12.29
C THR A 247 7.82 2.05 11.15
N HIS A 248 7.69 3.23 10.54
CA HIS A 248 6.82 3.47 9.38
C HIS A 248 7.21 2.58 8.19
N MET A 249 8.50 2.58 7.82
CA MET A 249 9.02 1.77 6.72
C MET A 249 8.90 0.26 6.98
N GLU A 250 9.06 -0.18 8.23
CA GLU A 250 8.84 -1.59 8.60
C GLU A 250 7.40 -2.00 8.34
N LEU A 251 6.43 -1.17 8.67
CA LEU A 251 5.01 -1.42 8.41
C LEU A 251 4.67 -1.33 6.93
N GLU A 252 5.18 -0.33 6.21
CA GLU A 252 4.98 -0.17 4.77
C GLU A 252 5.58 -1.34 3.97
N HIS A 253 6.73 -1.83 4.41
CA HIS A 253 7.49 -2.87 3.71
C HIS A 253 7.29 -4.27 4.30
N GLY A 254 6.48 -4.40 5.32
CA GLY A 254 6.32 -5.63 6.10
C GLY A 254 5.58 -6.78 5.39
N GLY A 255 5.15 -6.56 4.14
CA GLY A 255 4.62 -7.65 3.33
C GLY A 255 3.16 -8.01 3.64
N ASP A 256 2.26 -7.02 3.58
CA ASP A 256 0.82 -7.30 3.51
C ASP A 256 0.44 -7.74 2.08
N GLY A 257 1.16 -8.74 1.59
CA GLY A 257 0.93 -9.29 0.27
C GLY A 257 -0.41 -10.02 0.20
N ARG A 258 -1.05 -9.95 -0.96
CA ARG A 258 -2.34 -10.61 -1.21
C ARG A 258 -2.18 -12.12 -1.11
N ILE A 259 -2.98 -12.75 -0.25
CA ILE A 259 -3.07 -14.20 -0.14
C ILE A 259 -4.24 -14.77 -0.95
N ALA A 260 -5.17 -13.92 -1.39
CA ALA A 260 -6.25 -14.28 -2.30
C ALA A 260 -5.70 -14.70 -3.68
N VAL A 261 -6.48 -15.44 -4.43
CA VAL A 261 -6.17 -15.78 -5.82
C VAL A 261 -6.32 -14.52 -6.67
N ASP A 262 -5.30 -14.20 -7.47
CA ASP A 262 -5.38 -13.09 -8.41
C ASP A 262 -6.22 -13.51 -9.62
N PRO A 263 -7.29 -12.79 -9.97
CA PRO A 263 -8.17 -13.15 -11.09
C PRO A 263 -7.55 -12.87 -12.47
N LEU A 264 -6.34 -12.28 -12.54
CA LEU A 264 -5.69 -11.94 -13.79
C LEU A 264 -5.64 -13.12 -14.77
N ILE A 265 -5.31 -14.30 -14.29
CA ILE A 265 -5.19 -15.49 -15.16
C ILE A 265 -6.54 -15.89 -15.76
N GLU A 266 -7.62 -15.89 -14.96
CA GLU A 266 -8.95 -16.21 -15.43
C GLU A 266 -9.39 -15.24 -16.54
N ARG A 267 -9.07 -13.95 -16.38
CA ARG A 267 -9.36 -12.90 -17.35
C ARG A 267 -8.57 -13.05 -18.64
N VAL A 268 -7.30 -13.34 -18.54
CA VAL A 268 -6.44 -13.60 -19.72
C VAL A 268 -6.94 -14.83 -20.48
N VAL A 269 -7.27 -15.91 -19.78
CA VAL A 269 -7.83 -17.13 -20.40
C VAL A 269 -9.14 -16.84 -21.11
N GLU A 270 -10.02 -16.05 -20.50
CA GLU A 270 -11.30 -15.68 -21.07
C GLU A 270 -11.14 -14.84 -22.33
N TYR A 271 -10.27 -13.80 -22.29
CA TYR A 271 -9.87 -13.05 -23.46
C TYR A 271 -9.35 -13.95 -24.58
N CYS A 272 -8.45 -14.89 -24.27
CA CYS A 272 -7.85 -15.78 -25.26
C CYS A 272 -8.82 -16.79 -25.85
N ARG A 273 -9.90 -17.14 -25.14
CA ARG A 273 -10.98 -18.00 -25.65
C ARG A 273 -11.93 -17.27 -26.57
N SER A 274 -12.18 -15.99 -26.31
CA SER A 274 -13.10 -15.16 -27.07
C SER A 274 -12.46 -14.51 -28.32
N THR A 275 -11.14 -14.29 -28.28
CA THR A 275 -10.40 -13.66 -29.39
C THR A 275 -9.94 -14.71 -30.38
N HIS A 276 -10.17 -14.44 -31.69
CA HIS A 276 -9.86 -15.36 -32.79
C HIS A 276 -8.88 -14.72 -33.76
N ILE A 277 -7.87 -15.48 -34.18
CA ILE A 277 -6.97 -15.18 -35.30
C ILE A 277 -7.09 -16.31 -36.29
N ASP A 278 -7.31 -15.97 -37.58
CA ASP A 278 -7.51 -16.94 -38.66
C ASP A 278 -8.60 -17.98 -38.34
N GLY A 279 -9.67 -17.56 -37.65
CA GLY A 279 -10.82 -18.37 -37.30
C GLY A 279 -10.62 -19.34 -36.11
N LYS A 280 -9.46 -19.28 -35.44
CA LYS A 280 -9.15 -20.10 -34.25
C LYS A 280 -9.01 -19.24 -33.01
N PRO A 281 -9.53 -19.70 -31.84
CA PRO A 281 -9.28 -19.02 -30.57
C PRO A 281 -7.78 -18.96 -30.28
N ILE A 282 -7.27 -17.80 -29.87
CA ILE A 282 -5.82 -17.64 -29.60
C ILE A 282 -5.33 -18.50 -28.42
N ILE A 283 -6.21 -19.00 -27.59
CA ILE A 283 -5.86 -19.96 -26.52
C ILE A 283 -5.32 -21.28 -27.08
N GLU A 284 -5.58 -21.59 -28.36
CA GLU A 284 -5.05 -22.79 -29.02
C GLU A 284 -3.58 -22.64 -29.47
N ASP A 285 -3.08 -21.41 -29.51
CA ASP A 285 -1.66 -21.16 -29.82
C ASP A 285 -0.78 -21.69 -28.68
N PRO A 286 0.16 -22.60 -28.94
CA PRO A 286 1.06 -23.14 -27.94
C PRO A 286 1.87 -22.06 -27.21
N HIS A 287 2.33 -21.02 -27.90
CA HIS A 287 3.09 -19.92 -27.31
C HIS A 287 2.25 -19.12 -26.31
N VAL A 288 0.98 -18.81 -26.66
CA VAL A 288 0.05 -18.16 -25.73
C VAL A 288 -0.18 -18.99 -24.49
N ARG A 289 -0.34 -20.31 -24.64
CA ARG A 289 -0.53 -21.24 -23.54
C ARG A 289 0.69 -21.29 -22.62
N ASP A 290 1.92 -21.27 -23.17
CA ASP A 290 3.15 -21.25 -22.40
C ASP A 290 3.26 -19.96 -21.58
N LEU A 291 2.95 -18.79 -22.16
CA LEU A 291 2.94 -17.51 -21.45
C LEU A 291 1.94 -17.50 -20.29
N ILE A 292 0.71 -18.03 -20.50
CA ILE A 292 -0.30 -18.18 -19.45
C ILE A 292 0.18 -19.11 -18.35
N ALA A 293 0.82 -20.24 -18.70
CA ALA A 293 1.35 -21.19 -17.73
C ALA A 293 2.44 -20.54 -16.86
N GLU A 294 3.38 -19.79 -17.45
CA GLU A 294 4.41 -19.06 -16.72
C GLU A 294 3.79 -18.01 -15.77
N MET A 295 2.82 -17.21 -16.25
CA MET A 295 2.10 -16.25 -15.42
C MET A 295 1.43 -16.96 -14.22
N THR A 296 0.80 -18.09 -14.46
CA THR A 296 0.11 -18.89 -13.43
C THR A 296 1.09 -19.38 -12.36
N ILE A 297 2.23 -19.93 -12.77
CA ILE A 297 3.27 -20.43 -11.85
C ILE A 297 3.81 -19.28 -11.00
N GLU A 298 4.14 -18.15 -11.62
CA GLU A 298 4.73 -17.02 -10.92
C GLU A 298 3.76 -16.32 -9.97
N LEU A 299 2.49 -16.14 -10.34
CA LEU A 299 1.46 -15.60 -9.45
C LEU A 299 1.18 -16.52 -8.25
N ASN A 300 1.14 -17.83 -8.47
CA ASN A 300 1.03 -18.79 -7.37
C ASN A 300 2.26 -18.75 -6.45
N THR A 301 3.45 -18.61 -7.01
CA THR A 301 4.69 -18.45 -6.24
C THR A 301 4.63 -17.20 -5.35
N LEU A 302 4.23 -16.06 -5.90
CA LEU A 302 4.03 -14.82 -5.12
C LEU A 302 3.02 -15.03 -3.99
N ARG A 303 1.90 -15.70 -4.29
CA ARG A 303 0.89 -16.02 -3.28
C ARG A 303 1.47 -16.86 -2.14
N ARG A 304 2.33 -17.83 -2.42
CA ARG A 304 3.01 -18.65 -1.40
C ARG A 304 3.98 -17.83 -0.55
N PHE A 305 4.73 -16.89 -1.15
CA PHE A 305 5.54 -15.94 -0.37
C PHE A 305 4.69 -15.13 0.60
N ASN A 306 3.55 -14.61 0.14
CA ASN A 306 2.63 -13.85 0.98
C ASN A 306 2.09 -14.71 2.14
N GLN A 307 1.64 -15.93 1.85
CA GLN A 307 1.16 -16.87 2.88
C GLN A 307 2.26 -17.19 3.90
N LEU A 308 3.50 -17.40 3.46
CA LEU A 308 4.63 -17.65 4.35
C LEU A 308 4.91 -16.46 5.27
N ILE A 309 4.87 -15.22 4.74
CA ILE A 309 5.08 -14.01 5.53
C ILE A 309 3.97 -13.87 6.59
N TYR A 310 2.71 -14.05 6.20
CA TYR A 310 1.60 -14.06 7.14
C TYR A 310 1.80 -15.10 8.24
N TRP A 311 2.01 -16.35 7.87
CA TRP A 311 2.21 -17.43 8.82
C TRP A 311 3.35 -17.13 9.80
N ARG A 312 4.51 -16.65 9.33
CA ARG A 312 5.65 -16.32 10.18
C ARG A 312 5.36 -15.16 11.13
N ARG A 313 4.69 -14.12 10.64
CA ARG A 313 4.29 -12.98 11.48
C ARG A 313 3.45 -13.45 12.67
N PHE A 314 2.51 -14.33 12.44
CA PHE A 314 1.57 -14.79 13.45
C PHE A 314 2.11 -15.91 14.33
N ALA A 315 2.99 -16.73 13.80
CA ALA A 315 3.76 -17.68 14.60
C ALA A 315 4.83 -16.98 15.47
N LYS A 316 4.92 -15.62 15.42
CA LYS A 316 5.97 -14.82 16.07
C LYS A 316 7.39 -15.30 15.72
N LYS A 317 7.56 -15.81 14.50
CA LYS A 317 8.83 -16.25 13.92
C LYS A 317 9.22 -15.31 12.77
N PRO A 318 9.72 -14.09 13.06
CA PRO A 318 9.98 -13.10 12.03
C PRO A 318 10.96 -13.62 10.99
N HIS A 319 10.74 -13.23 9.74
CA HIS A 319 11.61 -13.55 8.62
C HIS A 319 12.30 -12.26 8.17
N PRO A 320 13.55 -12.02 8.58
CA PRO A 320 14.16 -10.70 8.46
C PRO A 320 14.25 -10.17 7.03
N TYR A 321 14.31 -11.05 6.04
CA TYR A 321 14.38 -10.70 4.62
C TYR A 321 13.11 -11.00 3.82
N GLY A 322 12.07 -11.55 4.46
CA GLY A 322 10.85 -11.97 3.75
C GLY A 322 10.13 -10.84 3.02
N GLY A 323 9.99 -9.67 3.65
CA GLY A 323 9.37 -8.51 3.03
C GLY A 323 10.12 -8.02 1.78
N PRO A 324 11.41 -7.66 1.86
CA PRO A 324 12.20 -7.27 0.69
C PRO A 324 12.25 -8.33 -0.42
N GLN A 325 12.34 -9.62 -0.07
CA GLN A 325 12.31 -10.73 -1.02
C GLN A 325 10.98 -10.76 -1.79
N GLN A 326 9.87 -10.71 -1.07
CA GLN A 326 8.52 -10.73 -1.65
C GLN A 326 8.31 -9.52 -2.57
N ARG A 327 8.69 -8.31 -2.11
CA ARG A 327 8.54 -7.08 -2.89
C ARG A 327 9.37 -7.11 -4.17
N TYR A 328 10.62 -7.54 -4.08
CA TYR A 328 11.47 -7.72 -5.25
C TYR A 328 10.80 -8.64 -6.28
N TYR A 329 10.34 -9.82 -5.81
CA TYR A 329 9.67 -10.78 -6.68
C TYR A 329 8.38 -10.21 -7.29
N GLN A 330 7.53 -9.56 -6.48
CA GLN A 330 6.29 -8.95 -6.94
C GLN A 330 6.50 -7.87 -8.01
N ARG A 331 7.54 -7.04 -7.86
CA ARG A 331 7.87 -5.99 -8.82
C ARG A 331 8.32 -6.56 -10.15
N MET A 332 9.24 -7.53 -10.12
CA MET A 332 9.69 -8.22 -11.32
C MET A 332 8.54 -8.96 -12.00
N LEU A 333 7.65 -9.58 -11.23
CA LEU A 333 6.48 -10.25 -11.77
C LEU A 333 5.53 -9.27 -12.49
N ARG A 334 5.27 -8.11 -11.91
CA ARG A 334 4.41 -7.09 -12.54
C ARG A 334 4.97 -6.62 -13.88
N LEU A 335 6.28 -6.39 -13.95
CA LEU A 335 6.93 -6.03 -15.21
C LEU A 335 6.76 -7.16 -16.25
N ARG A 336 7.17 -8.38 -15.91
CA ARG A 336 7.05 -9.54 -16.83
C ARG A 336 5.62 -9.82 -17.24
N ASN A 337 4.65 -9.68 -16.34
CA ASN A 337 3.24 -9.87 -16.70
C ASN A 337 2.75 -8.78 -17.65
N GLY A 338 3.20 -7.53 -17.51
CA GLY A 338 2.92 -6.48 -18.49
C GLY A 338 3.45 -6.83 -19.88
N GLU A 339 4.71 -7.32 -19.97
CA GLU A 339 5.32 -7.76 -21.21
C GLU A 339 4.59 -8.97 -21.84
N ARG A 340 4.20 -9.94 -21.01
CA ARG A 340 3.43 -11.12 -21.46
C ARG A 340 2.03 -10.75 -21.94
N LEU A 341 1.33 -9.86 -21.22
CA LEU A 341 0.03 -9.35 -21.67
C LEU A 341 0.14 -8.70 -23.05
N GLN A 342 1.18 -7.87 -23.25
CA GLN A 342 1.41 -7.25 -24.56
C GLN A 342 1.74 -8.28 -25.63
N ALA A 343 2.49 -9.34 -25.30
CA ALA A 343 2.79 -10.42 -26.24
C ALA A 343 1.55 -11.25 -26.63
N ILE A 344 0.63 -11.46 -25.68
CA ILE A 344 -0.62 -12.22 -25.90
C ILE A 344 -1.64 -11.39 -26.67
N MET A 345 -1.83 -10.13 -26.30
CA MET A 345 -2.94 -9.29 -26.74
C MET A 345 -2.57 -8.30 -27.85
N GLY A 346 -1.26 -8.08 -28.09
CA GLY A 346 -0.80 -7.13 -29.11
C GLY A 346 -1.28 -5.71 -28.81
N ALA A 347 -1.94 -5.08 -29.79
CA ALA A 347 -2.46 -3.71 -29.68
C ALA A 347 -3.59 -3.58 -28.66
N ASP A 348 -4.39 -4.62 -28.44
CA ASP A 348 -5.49 -4.63 -27.49
C ASP A 348 -5.01 -4.39 -26.05
N ALA A 349 -3.77 -4.80 -25.72
CA ALA A 349 -3.15 -4.52 -24.43
C ALA A 349 -2.91 -3.01 -24.14
N LEU A 350 -3.03 -2.17 -25.14
CA LEU A 350 -2.84 -0.72 -25.05
C LEU A 350 -4.17 0.05 -25.13
N GLU A 351 -5.29 -0.64 -25.30
CA GLU A 351 -6.60 -0.04 -25.40
C GLU A 351 -7.22 0.11 -23.99
N GLN A 352 -7.49 1.36 -23.62
CA GLN A 352 -8.22 1.66 -22.38
C GLN A 352 -9.69 1.27 -22.53
N ASN A 353 -10.24 0.60 -21.52
CA ASN A 353 -11.62 0.11 -21.47
C ASN A 353 -11.94 -0.96 -22.53
N LEU A 354 -10.96 -1.77 -22.90
CA LEU A 354 -11.25 -3.00 -23.61
C LEU A 354 -12.13 -3.86 -22.71
N SER A 355 -13.44 -3.70 -22.88
CA SER A 355 -14.46 -4.37 -22.08
C SER A 355 -14.64 -5.81 -22.51
N VAL A 356 -13.60 -6.62 -22.36
CA VAL A 356 -13.81 -8.07 -22.41
C VAL A 356 -14.48 -8.52 -21.10
N HIS A 357 -14.24 -7.82 -20.02
CA HIS A 357 -15.01 -7.88 -18.75
C HIS A 357 -14.72 -6.65 -17.87
N GLU A 358 -15.69 -6.23 -17.08
CA GLU A 358 -15.73 -5.06 -16.18
C GLU A 358 -14.64 -5.00 -15.09
N VAL A 359 -13.55 -5.81 -15.13
CA VAL A 359 -12.83 -6.17 -13.93
C VAL A 359 -11.33 -5.94 -13.93
N ILE A 360 -10.64 -5.97 -15.07
CA ILE A 360 -9.19 -5.69 -15.14
C ILE A 360 -8.91 -4.87 -16.39
N ASP A 361 -8.33 -3.71 -16.15
CA ASP A 361 -7.77 -2.89 -17.20
C ASP A 361 -6.36 -3.43 -17.54
N PHE A 362 -6.26 -4.23 -18.61
CA PHE A 362 -5.00 -4.79 -19.05
C PHE A 362 -4.01 -3.66 -19.44
N GLU A 363 -4.52 -2.60 -20.05
CA GLU A 363 -3.72 -1.41 -20.36
C GLU A 363 -3.06 -0.83 -19.11
N TYR A 364 -3.83 -0.70 -18.02
CA TYR A 364 -3.30 -0.23 -16.75
C TYR A 364 -2.18 -1.13 -16.22
N ALA A 365 -2.35 -2.44 -16.30
CA ALA A 365 -1.33 -3.40 -15.86
C ALA A 365 -0.05 -3.29 -16.70
N VAL A 366 -0.17 -3.16 -18.02
CA VAL A 366 0.95 -2.98 -18.96
C VAL A 366 1.64 -1.65 -18.72
N ARG A 367 0.89 -0.56 -18.72
CA ARG A 367 1.40 0.81 -18.57
C ARG A 367 2.08 1.05 -17.23
N THR A 368 1.53 0.52 -16.15
CA THR A 368 2.06 0.77 -14.80
C THR A 368 3.17 -0.19 -14.38
N GLY A 369 3.31 -1.33 -15.06
CA GLY A 369 4.33 -2.34 -14.75
C GLY A 369 5.73 -1.77 -14.54
N PRO A 370 6.30 -1.01 -15.50
CA PRO A 370 7.63 -0.40 -15.36
C PRO A 370 7.74 0.57 -14.19
N GLY A 371 6.69 1.37 -13.94
CA GLY A 371 6.67 2.35 -12.86
C GLY A 371 6.66 1.71 -11.45
N GLN A 372 6.14 0.49 -11.33
CA GLN A 372 6.16 -0.24 -10.06
C GLN A 372 7.57 -0.62 -9.57
N LEU A 373 8.59 -0.50 -10.42
CA LEU A 373 9.98 -0.73 -10.03
C LEU A 373 10.54 0.35 -9.10
N HIS A 374 9.89 1.51 -8.98
CA HIS A 374 10.40 2.68 -8.29
C HIS A 374 9.62 3.08 -7.04
N GLY A 375 8.31 2.91 -7.01
CA GLY A 375 7.46 3.36 -5.90
C GLY A 375 7.72 2.63 -4.58
N GLY A 376 7.80 3.33 -3.44
CA GLY A 376 8.05 2.73 -2.12
C GLY A 376 9.43 2.07 -1.97
N GLY A 377 10.48 2.66 -2.54
CA GLY A 377 11.83 2.13 -2.69
C GLY A 377 12.06 1.53 -4.08
N THR A 378 13.27 1.63 -4.59
CA THR A 378 13.62 1.06 -5.90
C THR A 378 13.86 -0.45 -5.82
N LEU A 379 13.84 -1.12 -6.96
CA LEU A 379 14.20 -2.53 -7.07
C LEU A 379 15.59 -2.81 -6.48
N ASP A 380 16.56 -1.93 -6.73
CA ASP A 380 17.91 -2.06 -6.20
C ASP A 380 17.97 -1.86 -4.68
N THR A 381 17.11 -1.00 -4.12
CA THR A 381 16.97 -0.85 -2.68
C THR A 381 16.46 -2.15 -2.05
N ASP A 382 15.44 -2.79 -2.64
CA ASP A 382 14.92 -4.07 -2.16
C ASP A 382 15.99 -5.17 -2.23
N ARG A 383 16.76 -5.24 -3.34
CA ARG A 383 17.90 -6.18 -3.50
C ARG A 383 18.96 -5.96 -2.44
N LEU A 384 19.34 -4.69 -2.20
CA LEU A 384 20.36 -4.34 -1.22
C LEU A 384 19.93 -4.70 0.20
N ILE A 385 18.69 -4.39 0.57
CA ILE A 385 18.13 -4.72 1.90
C ILE A 385 18.07 -6.23 2.06
N PHE A 386 17.59 -6.94 1.05
CA PHE A 386 17.53 -8.41 1.04
C PHE A 386 18.92 -9.03 1.22
N ALA A 387 19.91 -8.60 0.42
CA ALA A 387 21.28 -9.10 0.49
C ALA A 387 21.92 -8.84 1.87
N ARG A 388 21.76 -7.63 2.41
CA ARG A 388 22.26 -7.29 3.75
C ARG A 388 21.64 -8.14 4.85
N ARG A 389 20.34 -8.39 4.78
CA ARG A 389 19.65 -9.24 5.77
C ARG A 389 19.97 -10.73 5.64
N LEU A 390 20.51 -11.15 4.51
CA LEU A 390 21.12 -12.47 4.31
C LEU A 390 22.58 -12.55 4.82
N GLY A 391 23.13 -11.44 5.33
CA GLY A 391 24.52 -11.38 5.76
C GLY A 391 25.54 -11.11 4.63
N LEU A 392 25.05 -10.74 3.44
CA LEU A 392 25.91 -10.37 2.31
C LEU A 392 26.22 -8.86 2.37
N GLY A 393 27.49 -8.48 2.26
CA GLY A 393 27.93 -7.09 2.27
C GLY A 393 28.49 -6.61 3.61
N ARG A 394 28.51 -5.28 3.84
CA ARG A 394 29.05 -4.70 5.07
C ARG A 394 28.21 -5.13 6.27
N PRO A 395 28.82 -5.56 7.40
CA PRO A 395 28.08 -5.89 8.62
C PRO A 395 27.20 -4.69 9.01
N THR A 396 25.90 -4.94 9.18
CA THR A 396 25.06 -3.98 9.89
C THR A 396 25.44 -4.04 11.36
N THR A 397 25.52 -2.89 12.02
CA THR A 397 25.78 -2.80 13.48
C THR A 397 24.59 -3.39 14.30
N GLU A 398 23.55 -3.81 13.65
CA GLU A 398 22.43 -4.54 14.26
C GLU A 398 22.69 -6.03 14.14
N LYS A 399 22.92 -6.68 15.29
CA LYS A 399 22.94 -8.13 15.40
C LYS A 399 21.61 -8.67 14.84
N ALA A 400 21.70 -9.62 13.91
CA ALA A 400 20.55 -10.43 13.55
C ALA A 400 19.98 -11.07 14.84
N PRO A 401 18.65 -11.13 15.02
CA PRO A 401 18.10 -11.88 16.13
C PRO A 401 18.61 -13.30 16.06
N GLU A 402 19.16 -13.79 17.17
CA GLU A 402 19.62 -15.17 17.30
C GLU A 402 18.39 -16.06 17.01
N THR A 403 18.56 -16.92 16.02
CA THR A 403 17.56 -17.92 15.68
C THR A 403 17.82 -19.13 16.57
N ASP A 404 17.05 -19.27 17.65
CA ASP A 404 16.87 -20.56 18.34
C ASP A 404 15.83 -21.41 17.59
#